data_7193f4be41e4cc7b25dfb0108dfdb6bc
#
_entry.id   7193f4be41e4cc7b25dfb0108dfdb6bc
#
_cell.length_a   1.000
_cell.length_b   1.000
_cell.length_c   1.000
_cell.angle_alpha   90.00
_cell.angle_beta   90.00
_cell.angle_gamma   90.00
#
_symmetry.space_group_name_H-M   'P 1'
#
loop_
_entity.id
_entity.type
_entity.pdbx_description
1 polymer ?
#
loop_
_entity_poly.entity_id
_entity_poly.type
_entity_poly.pdbx_seq_one_letter_code
_entity_poly.pdbx_strand_id
1 'polypeptide(L)'
;MKRAQPAPNPASIFDGLAVSLKRHPGRKPLLVFALVLFVFIGVNAHLWAQAQSASQQTWQQIPIPKLPAFHPVQPKRIELPNGMVVFLQEDHELPTIDGTARIRGGERSLPAKKLGLTDVYGEVWRTGGTKMQTGDQLDDFLEQRAAKVETSGGADSTTVTWSCLKEDFDDVFRVFVDLLKNPEFRADKIEIAQKGMYDGISRRNDEPSQIAAREAAKLVYGANNPYARTPEYVTVAAITRQDLVDWHAKYVHPNNIILGVVGDFDSAKMEARLREAFAAWPKGPAASAPEIKPEPAKPGYYEVEKTNVNQSNIHMVGLGITRRNPDYYATSVFNEAFGGGFSSRLFGDIRTTKGLAYGVGGGVGASWDHPGMLRIMMSTKSQTTIESIRALDQEIADLAKRPINDEEIKRAKDAILNSFVFRFDSPEKVLQEKMAYEFYGYPLDFLENFQKEIEKVTKEEVARVAAKYIHRDQMSVLVVGNVAEFDKPLSTLGPVNKLDIAIPPPPPGLLPDQGEHP
;
A
#
# COMPACT_ATOMS: atom_id res chain seq x y z
N MET A 1 26.51 17.20 -10.71
CA MET A 1 27.36 16.16 -10.08
C MET A 1 28.82 16.54 -10.24
N LYS A 2 29.43 17.17 -9.22
CA LYS A 2 30.88 17.40 -9.17
C LYS A 2 31.52 16.24 -8.39
N ARG A 3 32.39 15.49 -9.04
CA ARG A 3 33.16 14.42 -8.41
C ARG A 3 34.17 15.03 -7.42
N ALA A 4 34.13 14.56 -6.19
CA ALA A 4 35.15 14.86 -5.18
C ALA A 4 36.48 14.21 -5.61
N GLN A 5 37.57 14.99 -5.54
CA GLN A 5 38.91 14.48 -5.71
C GLN A 5 39.37 13.76 -4.44
N PRO A 6 40.16 12.70 -4.54
CA PRO A 6 40.69 12.01 -3.37
C PRO A 6 41.79 12.83 -2.70
N ALA A 7 41.85 12.73 -1.38
CA ALA A 7 42.87 13.36 -0.53
C ALA A 7 44.28 12.82 -0.85
N PRO A 8 45.35 13.64 -0.75
CA PRO A 8 46.71 13.23 -1.03
C PRO A 8 47.26 12.25 0.02
N ASN A 9 48.03 11.32 -0.45
CA ASN A 9 48.70 10.26 0.30
C ASN A 9 49.73 10.83 1.30
N PRO A 10 49.70 10.49 2.60
CA PRO A 10 50.61 11.03 3.60
C PRO A 10 52.09 10.60 3.45
N ALA A 11 52.43 9.75 2.49
CA ALA A 11 53.83 9.31 2.28
C ALA A 11 54.74 10.33 1.57
N SER A 12 54.20 11.44 1.01
CA SER A 12 54.98 12.43 0.25
C SER A 12 55.52 13.62 1.06
N ILE A 13 55.27 13.66 2.38
CA ILE A 13 55.71 14.77 3.26
C ILE A 13 57.09 14.52 3.86
N PHE A 14 57.65 13.31 3.74
CA PHE A 14 58.94 12.95 4.38
C PHE A 14 60.19 13.08 3.50
N ASP A 15 60.05 13.34 2.20
CA ASP A 15 61.24 13.42 1.30
C ASP A 15 61.91 14.80 1.25
N GLY A 16 61.45 15.79 2.00
CA GLY A 16 61.96 17.19 1.96
C GLY A 16 62.93 17.59 3.09
N LEU A 17 63.19 16.73 4.07
CA LEU A 17 63.92 17.12 5.30
C LEU A 17 65.30 16.46 5.49
N ALA A 18 65.91 15.89 4.44
CA ALA A 18 67.20 15.26 4.48
C ALA A 18 68.29 16.09 3.77
N VAL A 19 68.40 17.38 4.12
CA VAL A 19 69.58 18.16 3.67
C VAL A 19 70.15 18.98 4.82
N SER A 20 71.43 18.65 5.17
CA SER A 20 72.43 19.51 5.84
C SER A 20 72.37 19.64 7.36
N LEU A 21 72.90 18.66 8.05
CA LEU A 21 73.52 18.87 9.37
C LEU A 21 75.06 18.70 9.22
N LYS A 22 75.78 19.78 8.96
CA LYS A 22 77.19 19.88 9.15
C LYS A 22 77.50 19.82 10.64
N ARG A 23 78.37 18.86 11.00
CA ARG A 23 78.90 18.61 12.35
C ARG A 23 79.65 19.81 12.92
N HIS A 24 79.19 20.29 14.09
CA HIS A 24 80.04 20.98 15.07
C HIS A 24 80.08 20.13 16.33
N PRO A 25 81.27 19.92 16.90
CA PRO A 25 81.43 19.11 18.10
C PRO A 25 81.19 19.95 19.37
N GLY A 26 80.25 19.52 20.14
CA GLY A 26 80.06 20.01 21.51
C GLY A 26 78.74 20.67 21.79
N ARG A 27 77.73 19.91 22.14
CA ARG A 27 76.66 20.06 23.13
C ARG A 27 75.37 19.31 22.69
N LYS A 28 75.26 18.17 23.33
CA LYS A 28 74.01 17.47 23.67
C LYS A 28 72.87 17.45 22.61
N PRO A 29 72.83 16.54 21.63
CA PRO A 29 71.71 16.32 20.76
C PRO A 29 70.44 15.70 21.50
N LEU A 30 70.68 15.19 22.73
CA LEU A 30 69.61 14.56 23.51
C LEU A 30 68.52 15.54 24.00
N LEU A 31 68.87 16.80 24.28
CA LEU A 31 67.92 17.81 24.81
C LEU A 31 66.96 18.34 23.70
N VAL A 32 67.46 18.49 22.48
CA VAL A 32 66.65 18.94 21.34
C VAL A 32 65.69 17.84 20.91
N PHE A 33 66.16 16.57 20.91
CA PHE A 33 65.28 15.43 20.60
C PHE A 33 64.19 15.23 21.66
N ALA A 34 64.52 15.41 22.94
CA ALA A 34 63.54 15.35 24.04
C ALA A 34 62.52 16.49 23.94
N LEU A 35 62.92 17.71 23.54
CA LEU A 35 62.01 18.84 23.40
C LEU A 35 61.03 18.67 22.21
N VAL A 36 61.54 18.16 21.07
CA VAL A 36 60.71 17.86 19.88
C VAL A 36 59.75 16.72 20.15
N LEU A 37 60.18 15.69 20.88
CA LEU A 37 59.33 14.57 21.28
C LEU A 37 58.20 15.04 22.25
N PHE A 38 58.55 15.92 23.19
CA PHE A 38 57.56 16.48 24.15
C PHE A 38 56.51 17.39 23.44
N VAL A 39 56.94 18.19 22.46
CA VAL A 39 56.04 19.00 21.64
C VAL A 39 55.17 18.10 20.77
N PHE A 40 55.70 17.02 20.19
CA PHE A 40 54.92 16.08 19.39
C PHE A 40 53.91 15.29 20.22
N ILE A 41 54.29 14.87 21.44
CA ILE A 41 53.36 14.20 22.39
C ILE A 41 52.30 15.20 22.89
N GLY A 42 52.68 16.44 23.18
CA GLY A 42 51.75 17.49 23.59
C GLY A 42 50.73 17.87 22.53
N VAL A 43 51.16 18.00 21.28
CA VAL A 43 50.28 18.30 20.14
C VAL A 43 49.34 17.13 19.84
N ASN A 44 49.84 15.89 19.88
CA ASN A 44 49.00 14.72 19.68
C ASN A 44 48.02 14.52 20.86
N ALA A 45 48.43 14.74 22.11
CA ALA A 45 47.56 14.69 23.28
C ALA A 45 46.45 15.78 23.21
N HIS A 46 46.79 16.98 22.70
CA HIS A 46 45.82 18.04 22.49
C HIS A 46 44.82 17.73 21.33
N LEU A 47 45.31 17.12 20.24
CA LEU A 47 44.47 16.67 19.14
C LEU A 47 43.54 15.51 19.55
N TRP A 48 44.06 14.58 20.37
CA TRP A 48 43.26 13.48 20.96
C TRP A 48 42.24 14.00 21.98
N ALA A 49 42.61 14.98 22.81
CA ALA A 49 41.65 15.61 23.75
C ALA A 49 40.56 16.43 23.03
N GLN A 50 40.91 17.10 21.92
CA GLN A 50 39.94 17.78 21.07
C GLN A 50 39.07 16.80 20.29
N ALA A 51 39.58 15.66 19.86
CA ALA A 51 38.78 14.60 19.22
C ALA A 51 37.83 13.89 20.22
N GLN A 52 38.22 13.80 21.49
CA GLN A 52 37.35 13.27 22.55
C GLN A 52 36.37 14.30 23.11
N SER A 53 36.61 15.60 22.97
CA SER A 53 35.69 16.67 23.38
C SER A 53 34.68 17.10 22.31
N ALA A 54 34.79 16.60 21.09
CA ALA A 54 33.64 16.51 20.20
C ALA A 54 32.69 15.51 20.84
N SER A 55 31.89 15.97 21.80
CA SER A 55 30.83 15.16 22.42
C SER A 55 30.06 14.55 21.26
N GLN A 56 30.19 13.23 21.10
CA GLN A 56 29.25 12.49 20.25
C GLN A 56 27.89 12.75 20.88
N GLN A 57 27.21 13.80 20.40
CA GLN A 57 25.78 13.95 20.69
C GLN A 57 25.18 12.62 20.25
N THR A 58 24.80 11.81 21.21
CA THR A 58 24.05 10.62 20.87
C THR A 58 22.77 11.11 20.19
N TRP A 59 22.30 10.36 19.20
CA TRP A 59 21.08 10.72 18.46
C TRP A 59 19.90 11.12 19.39
N GLN A 60 19.87 10.58 20.63
CA GLN A 60 18.89 10.93 21.65
C GLN A 60 19.03 12.37 22.20
N GLN A 61 20.17 13.02 22.00
CA GLN A 61 20.43 14.39 22.46
C GLN A 61 20.15 15.44 21.38
N ILE A 62 19.84 15.02 20.17
CA ILE A 62 19.44 15.93 19.09
C ILE A 62 18.03 16.42 19.41
N PRO A 63 17.83 17.76 19.65
CA PRO A 63 16.51 18.29 19.92
C PRO A 63 15.64 18.11 18.68
N ILE A 64 14.60 17.32 18.78
CA ILE A 64 13.58 17.21 17.73
C ILE A 64 12.68 18.42 17.88
N PRO A 65 12.65 19.36 16.92
CA PRO A 65 11.75 20.51 16.97
C PRO A 65 10.30 20.01 16.94
N LYS A 66 9.40 20.74 17.61
CA LYS A 66 7.96 20.47 17.43
C LYS A 66 7.62 20.64 15.96
N LEU A 67 6.94 19.63 15.42
CA LEU A 67 6.40 19.74 14.07
C LEU A 67 5.47 20.97 14.01
N PRO A 68 5.59 21.81 12.97
CA PRO A 68 4.62 22.89 12.75
C PRO A 68 3.23 22.28 12.60
N ALA A 69 2.20 23.06 12.98
CA ALA A 69 0.82 22.63 12.76
C ALA A 69 0.60 22.41 11.26
N PHE A 70 0.14 21.23 10.91
CA PHE A 70 -0.11 20.87 9.53
C PHE A 70 -1.50 21.34 9.11
N HIS A 71 -1.56 22.22 8.14
CA HIS A 71 -2.79 22.75 7.56
C HIS A 71 -2.74 22.57 6.04
N PRO A 72 -3.10 21.38 5.53
CA PRO A 72 -3.15 21.15 4.09
C PRO A 72 -4.16 22.10 3.44
N VAL A 73 -3.83 22.62 2.27
CA VAL A 73 -4.77 23.39 1.47
C VAL A 73 -5.97 22.49 1.15
N GLN A 74 -7.17 22.98 1.48
CA GLN A 74 -8.40 22.20 1.29
C GLN A 74 -8.91 22.38 -0.13
N PRO A 75 -9.24 21.29 -0.85
CA PRO A 75 -9.87 21.39 -2.16
C PRO A 75 -11.25 22.02 -2.05
N LYS A 76 -11.61 22.86 -3.02
CA LYS A 76 -12.94 23.43 -3.14
C LYS A 76 -13.94 22.34 -3.57
N ARG A 77 -14.90 22.01 -2.69
CA ARG A 77 -16.01 21.09 -3.03
C ARG A 77 -17.15 21.88 -3.67
N ILE A 78 -17.62 21.39 -4.81
CA ILE A 78 -18.83 21.88 -5.48
C ILE A 78 -19.73 20.70 -5.87
N GLU A 79 -21.03 20.95 -6.02
CA GLU A 79 -21.98 19.98 -6.54
C GLU A 79 -22.66 20.58 -7.77
N LEU A 80 -22.65 19.82 -8.85
CA LEU A 80 -23.31 20.23 -10.09
C LEU A 80 -24.81 19.95 -10.01
N PRO A 81 -25.67 20.66 -10.77
CA PRO A 81 -27.13 20.45 -10.74
C PRO A 81 -27.55 19.01 -11.04
N ASN A 82 -26.73 18.27 -11.79
CA ASN A 82 -26.94 16.86 -12.12
C ASN A 82 -26.44 15.90 -11.04
N GLY A 83 -26.01 16.40 -9.87
CA GLY A 83 -25.58 15.60 -8.72
C GLY A 83 -24.13 15.10 -8.77
N MET A 84 -23.33 15.49 -9.76
CA MET A 84 -21.89 15.22 -9.77
C MET A 84 -21.22 16.03 -8.66
N VAL A 85 -20.45 15.38 -7.80
CA VAL A 85 -19.61 16.04 -6.80
C VAL A 85 -18.24 16.28 -7.41
N VAL A 86 -17.73 17.51 -7.28
CA VAL A 86 -16.42 17.90 -7.80
C VAL A 86 -15.58 18.49 -6.69
N PHE A 87 -14.30 18.13 -6.66
CA PHE A 87 -13.28 18.73 -5.83
C PHE A 87 -12.23 19.40 -6.74
N LEU A 88 -11.92 20.67 -6.50
CA LEU A 88 -10.92 21.45 -7.23
C LEU A 88 -9.79 21.82 -6.29
N GLN A 89 -8.56 21.51 -6.68
CA GLN A 89 -7.35 21.82 -5.95
C GLN A 89 -6.36 22.54 -6.86
N GLU A 90 -6.23 23.86 -6.68
CA GLU A 90 -5.21 24.62 -7.42
C GLU A 90 -3.82 24.27 -6.92
N ASP A 91 -2.91 24.04 -7.87
CA ASP A 91 -1.48 23.85 -7.66
C ASP A 91 -0.72 24.44 -8.85
N HIS A 92 0.04 25.52 -8.60
CA HIS A 92 0.76 26.24 -9.64
C HIS A 92 2.27 25.93 -9.65
N GLU A 93 2.70 24.84 -8.97
CA GLU A 93 4.12 24.47 -8.92
C GLU A 93 4.60 23.96 -10.28
N LEU A 94 3.78 23.15 -10.96
CA LEU A 94 4.05 22.64 -12.30
C LEU A 94 2.91 22.99 -13.26
N PRO A 95 3.19 23.20 -14.55
CA PRO A 95 2.17 23.52 -15.55
C PRO A 95 1.40 22.25 -15.99
N THR A 96 0.90 21.47 -15.03
CA THR A 96 0.15 20.22 -15.28
C THR A 96 -1.26 20.33 -14.71
N ILE A 97 -2.16 19.54 -15.29
CA ILE A 97 -3.53 19.35 -14.78
C ILE A 97 -3.83 17.87 -14.78
N ASP A 98 -4.10 17.35 -13.59
CA ASP A 98 -4.44 15.97 -13.33
C ASP A 98 -5.89 15.86 -12.87
N GLY A 99 -6.54 14.76 -13.20
CA GLY A 99 -7.89 14.52 -12.74
C GLY A 99 -8.24 13.06 -12.55
N THR A 100 -9.20 12.83 -11.66
CA THR A 100 -9.72 11.51 -11.34
C THR A 100 -11.23 11.55 -11.23
N ALA A 101 -11.93 10.78 -12.05
CA ALA A 101 -13.34 10.46 -11.84
C ALA A 101 -13.44 9.12 -11.13
N ARG A 102 -13.94 9.12 -9.90
CA ARG A 102 -14.27 7.90 -9.14
C ARG A 102 -15.77 7.64 -9.24
N ILE A 103 -16.12 6.50 -9.80
CA ILE A 103 -17.49 6.14 -10.17
C ILE A 103 -17.95 4.97 -9.30
N ARG A 104 -19.10 5.11 -8.65
CA ARG A 104 -19.68 4.02 -7.85
C ARG A 104 -20.01 2.83 -8.73
N GLY A 105 -19.75 1.64 -8.23
CA GLY A 105 -19.86 0.38 -8.97
C GLY A 105 -18.49 -0.28 -9.16
N GLY A 106 -18.31 -1.43 -8.52
CA GLY A 106 -17.08 -2.21 -8.53
C GLY A 106 -17.40 -3.69 -8.43
N GLU A 107 -16.37 -4.53 -8.37
CA GLU A 107 -16.47 -5.99 -8.39
C GLU A 107 -17.42 -6.53 -7.31
N ARG A 108 -17.48 -5.88 -6.15
CA ARG A 108 -18.40 -6.26 -5.07
C ARG A 108 -19.88 -6.25 -5.47
N SER A 109 -20.22 -5.50 -6.51
CA SER A 109 -21.60 -5.39 -7.04
C SER A 109 -21.91 -6.41 -8.13
N LEU A 110 -20.94 -7.24 -8.54
CA LEU A 110 -21.12 -8.24 -9.57
C LEU A 110 -21.85 -9.48 -9.04
N PRO A 111 -22.68 -10.14 -9.86
CA PRO A 111 -23.09 -11.51 -9.59
C PRO A 111 -21.90 -12.46 -9.74
N ALA A 112 -21.86 -13.55 -8.98
CA ALA A 112 -20.75 -14.51 -8.97
C ALA A 112 -20.38 -15.04 -10.37
N LYS A 113 -21.35 -15.21 -11.28
CA LYS A 113 -21.12 -15.69 -12.66
C LYS A 113 -20.41 -14.70 -13.59
N LYS A 114 -20.20 -13.46 -13.16
CA LYS A 114 -19.59 -12.38 -13.93
C LYS A 114 -18.33 -11.80 -13.29
N LEU A 115 -17.69 -12.58 -12.41
CA LEU A 115 -16.42 -12.16 -11.80
C LEU A 115 -15.36 -11.93 -12.88
N GLY A 116 -14.62 -10.85 -12.75
CA GLY A 116 -13.67 -10.35 -13.74
C GLY A 116 -14.25 -9.32 -14.71
N LEU A 117 -15.59 -9.08 -14.67
CA LEU A 117 -16.20 -8.08 -15.56
C LEU A 117 -15.60 -6.68 -15.36
N THR A 118 -15.36 -6.27 -14.11
CA THR A 118 -14.82 -4.93 -13.85
C THR A 118 -13.38 -4.77 -14.29
N ASP A 119 -12.60 -5.86 -14.29
CA ASP A 119 -11.23 -5.84 -14.80
C ASP A 119 -11.23 -5.68 -16.32
N VAL A 120 -11.99 -6.53 -17.03
CA VAL A 120 -12.18 -6.43 -18.49
C VAL A 120 -12.77 -5.07 -18.86
N TYR A 121 -13.79 -4.60 -18.14
CA TYR A 121 -14.41 -3.30 -18.36
C TYR A 121 -13.40 -2.16 -18.17
N GLY A 122 -12.65 -2.18 -17.07
CA GLY A 122 -11.66 -1.16 -16.75
C GLY A 122 -10.58 -1.04 -17.84
N GLU A 123 -10.08 -2.15 -18.36
CA GLU A 123 -9.09 -2.17 -19.43
C GLU A 123 -9.70 -1.75 -20.78
N VAL A 124 -10.82 -2.35 -21.17
CA VAL A 124 -11.42 -2.15 -22.49
C VAL A 124 -12.10 -0.79 -22.62
N TRP A 125 -12.51 -0.16 -21.53
CA TRP A 125 -13.13 1.16 -21.56
C TRP A 125 -12.25 2.19 -22.28
N ARG A 126 -10.95 2.19 -21.97
CA ARG A 126 -9.95 3.07 -22.61
C ARG A 126 -9.42 2.47 -23.91
N THR A 127 -8.97 1.21 -23.90
CA THR A 127 -8.30 0.59 -25.04
C THR A 127 -9.27 0.30 -26.22
N GLY A 128 -10.55 0.11 -25.92
CA GLY A 128 -11.60 0.00 -26.93
C GLY A 128 -11.89 1.29 -27.69
N GLY A 129 -11.46 2.44 -27.12
CA GLY A 129 -11.69 3.75 -27.70
C GLY A 129 -13.13 4.22 -27.57
N THR A 130 -13.47 5.21 -28.37
CA THR A 130 -14.81 5.81 -28.44
C THR A 130 -15.39 5.63 -29.84
N LYS A 131 -16.63 6.11 -30.02
CA LYS A 131 -17.25 6.17 -31.36
C LYS A 131 -16.49 7.09 -32.32
N MET A 132 -15.73 8.06 -31.80
CA MET A 132 -15.00 9.03 -32.59
C MET A 132 -13.58 8.58 -32.94
N GLN A 133 -12.91 7.86 -32.04
CA GLN A 133 -11.51 7.47 -32.17
C GLN A 133 -11.31 6.02 -31.67
N THR A 134 -10.49 5.28 -32.41
CA THR A 134 -10.06 3.94 -31.95
C THR A 134 -9.11 4.07 -30.76
N GLY A 135 -8.89 2.98 -29.99
CA GLY A 135 -7.89 2.97 -28.93
C GLY A 135 -6.51 3.36 -29.41
N ASP A 136 -6.08 2.82 -30.54
CA ASP A 136 -4.76 3.10 -31.15
C ASP A 136 -4.64 4.58 -31.59
N GLN A 137 -5.71 5.18 -32.12
CA GLN A 137 -5.74 6.62 -32.41
C GLN A 137 -5.68 7.49 -31.15
N LEU A 138 -6.28 7.01 -30.04
CA LEU A 138 -6.17 7.67 -28.75
C LEU A 138 -4.76 7.55 -28.17
N ASP A 139 -4.09 6.40 -28.36
CA ASP A 139 -2.69 6.22 -27.97
C ASP A 139 -1.79 7.22 -28.69
N ASP A 140 -1.84 7.26 -30.02
CA ASP A 140 -1.07 8.22 -30.84
C ASP A 140 -1.34 9.69 -30.44
N PHE A 141 -2.60 10.02 -30.19
CA PHE A 141 -3.01 11.37 -29.82
C PHE A 141 -2.45 11.79 -28.44
N LEU A 142 -2.50 10.89 -27.46
CA LEU A 142 -2.04 11.15 -26.10
C LEU A 142 -0.51 11.13 -25.99
N GLU A 143 0.15 10.19 -26.68
CA GLU A 143 1.62 10.10 -26.73
C GLU A 143 2.27 11.36 -27.30
N GLN A 144 1.71 11.91 -28.37
CA GLN A 144 2.19 13.18 -28.98
C GLN A 144 2.16 14.36 -28.00
N ARG A 145 1.36 14.29 -26.93
CA ARG A 145 1.18 15.32 -25.90
C ARG A 145 1.82 14.97 -24.56
N ALA A 146 2.51 13.83 -24.47
CA ALA A 146 2.94 13.26 -23.20
C ALA A 146 1.80 13.19 -22.16
N ALA A 147 0.56 13.07 -22.65
CA ALA A 147 -0.66 13.00 -21.84
C ALA A 147 -1.10 11.56 -21.62
N LYS A 148 -1.92 11.36 -20.60
CA LYS A 148 -2.52 10.05 -20.28
C LYS A 148 -4.01 10.23 -20.01
N VAL A 149 -4.79 9.26 -20.45
CA VAL A 149 -6.16 9.03 -19.99
C VAL A 149 -6.28 7.54 -19.78
N GLU A 150 -6.53 7.11 -18.54
CA GLU A 150 -6.54 5.69 -18.17
C GLU A 150 -7.84 5.33 -17.46
N THR A 151 -8.26 4.07 -17.62
CA THR A 151 -9.44 3.54 -16.96
C THR A 151 -9.09 2.28 -16.17
N SER A 152 -9.76 2.07 -15.05
CA SER A 152 -9.56 0.86 -14.25
C SER A 152 -10.82 0.42 -13.53
N GLY A 153 -10.96 -0.90 -13.35
CA GLY A 153 -11.93 -1.51 -12.45
C GLY A 153 -11.32 -1.81 -11.09
N GLY A 154 -12.13 -1.76 -10.05
CA GLY A 154 -11.70 -2.09 -8.70
C GLY A 154 -12.82 -2.73 -7.89
N ALA A 155 -12.51 -3.11 -6.64
CA ALA A 155 -13.47 -3.78 -5.76
C ALA A 155 -14.71 -2.92 -5.50
N ASP A 156 -14.53 -1.62 -5.26
CA ASP A 156 -15.60 -0.72 -4.80
C ASP A 156 -16.08 0.27 -5.86
N SER A 157 -15.20 0.62 -6.80
CA SER A 157 -15.43 1.66 -7.81
C SER A 157 -14.70 1.37 -9.10
N THR A 158 -15.15 1.98 -10.18
CA THR A 158 -14.36 2.14 -11.40
C THR A 158 -13.81 3.57 -11.47
N THR A 159 -12.69 3.77 -12.14
CA THR A 159 -12.05 5.09 -12.23
C THR A 159 -11.66 5.44 -13.66
N VAL A 160 -11.70 6.72 -13.96
CA VAL A 160 -11.06 7.33 -15.14
C VAL A 160 -10.13 8.41 -14.65
N THR A 161 -8.86 8.34 -15.03
CA THR A 161 -7.85 9.34 -14.67
C THR A 161 -7.31 10.01 -15.92
N TRP A 162 -6.86 11.25 -15.80
CA TRP A 162 -6.06 11.90 -16.83
C TRP A 162 -4.92 12.69 -16.22
N SER A 163 -3.87 12.89 -17.03
CA SER A 163 -2.72 13.74 -16.71
C SER A 163 -2.25 14.42 -18.01
N CYS A 164 -2.05 15.72 -18.00
CA CYS A 164 -1.60 16.48 -19.17
C CYS A 164 -0.91 17.77 -18.78
N LEU A 165 -0.20 18.37 -19.75
CA LEU A 165 0.20 19.77 -19.65
C LEU A 165 -1.03 20.67 -19.70
N LYS A 166 -0.94 21.82 -19.04
CA LYS A 166 -2.00 22.84 -18.99
C LYS A 166 -2.44 23.29 -20.39
N GLU A 167 -1.51 23.41 -21.31
CA GLU A 167 -1.79 23.82 -22.69
C GLU A 167 -2.59 22.78 -23.48
N ASP A 168 -2.47 21.50 -23.13
CA ASP A 168 -3.19 20.39 -23.77
C ASP A 168 -4.52 20.06 -23.07
N PHE A 169 -4.84 20.72 -21.96
CA PHE A 169 -5.98 20.36 -21.12
C PHE A 169 -7.31 20.25 -21.89
N ASP A 170 -7.64 21.23 -22.73
CA ASP A 170 -8.91 21.23 -23.44
C ASP A 170 -9.06 20.02 -24.39
N ASP A 171 -7.96 19.60 -24.99
CA ASP A 171 -7.91 18.45 -25.89
C ASP A 171 -8.03 17.13 -25.13
N VAL A 172 -7.26 16.97 -24.05
CA VAL A 172 -7.29 15.77 -23.20
C VAL A 172 -8.60 15.66 -22.43
N PHE A 173 -9.12 16.77 -21.93
CA PHE A 173 -10.42 16.80 -21.25
C PHE A 173 -11.57 16.40 -22.19
N ARG A 174 -11.48 16.74 -23.48
CA ARG A 174 -12.45 16.30 -24.49
C ARG A 174 -12.43 14.79 -24.67
N VAL A 175 -11.24 14.17 -24.69
CA VAL A 175 -11.07 12.71 -24.71
C VAL A 175 -11.69 12.09 -23.47
N PHE A 176 -11.41 12.63 -22.28
CA PHE A 176 -11.98 12.16 -21.02
C PHE A 176 -13.52 12.20 -21.02
N VAL A 177 -14.12 13.30 -21.47
CA VAL A 177 -15.58 13.44 -21.56
C VAL A 177 -16.17 12.46 -22.60
N ASP A 178 -15.49 12.23 -23.72
CA ASP A 178 -15.94 11.30 -24.75
C ASP A 178 -15.89 9.85 -24.26
N LEU A 179 -14.83 9.45 -23.55
CA LEU A 179 -14.74 8.14 -22.91
C LEU A 179 -15.86 7.93 -21.87
N LEU A 180 -16.20 8.96 -21.08
CA LEU A 180 -17.30 8.88 -20.12
C LEU A 180 -18.67 8.69 -20.79
N LYS A 181 -18.89 9.25 -21.99
CA LYS A 181 -20.22 9.31 -22.61
C LYS A 181 -20.39 8.33 -23.78
N ASN A 182 -19.34 8.01 -24.50
CA ASN A 182 -19.42 7.34 -25.80
C ASN A 182 -18.37 6.22 -25.98
N PRO A 183 -18.09 5.35 -24.98
CA PRO A 183 -17.14 4.26 -25.18
C PRO A 183 -17.64 3.26 -26.22
N GLU A 184 -16.72 2.62 -26.97
CA GLU A 184 -17.11 1.68 -28.02
C GLU A 184 -17.05 0.22 -27.55
N PHE A 185 -16.21 -0.16 -26.61
CA PHE A 185 -16.03 -1.54 -26.14
C PHE A 185 -15.83 -2.55 -27.29
N ARG A 186 -14.77 -2.37 -28.07
CA ARG A 186 -14.48 -3.20 -29.25
C ARG A 186 -14.20 -4.65 -28.89
N ALA A 187 -14.72 -5.58 -29.70
CA ALA A 187 -14.64 -7.01 -29.43
C ALA A 187 -13.20 -7.54 -29.40
N ASP A 188 -12.33 -7.07 -30.28
CA ASP A 188 -10.92 -7.45 -30.33
C ASP A 188 -10.17 -7.07 -29.03
N LYS A 189 -10.47 -5.92 -28.45
CA LYS A 189 -9.88 -5.48 -27.18
C LYS A 189 -10.44 -6.26 -25.97
N ILE A 190 -11.71 -6.69 -26.05
CA ILE A 190 -12.29 -7.59 -25.04
C ILE A 190 -11.56 -8.94 -25.06
N GLU A 191 -11.32 -9.51 -26.25
CA GLU A 191 -10.56 -10.76 -26.38
C GLU A 191 -9.15 -10.65 -25.81
N ILE A 192 -8.46 -9.53 -26.03
CA ILE A 192 -7.12 -9.28 -25.48
C ILE A 192 -7.18 -9.23 -23.95
N ALA A 193 -8.10 -8.46 -23.37
CA ALA A 193 -8.26 -8.34 -21.94
C ALA A 193 -8.61 -9.70 -21.29
N GLN A 194 -9.51 -10.48 -21.91
CA GLN A 194 -9.83 -11.83 -21.45
C GLN A 194 -8.61 -12.77 -21.48
N LYS A 195 -7.79 -12.72 -22.54
CA LYS A 195 -6.55 -13.51 -22.60
C LYS A 195 -5.57 -13.13 -21.50
N GLY A 196 -5.39 -11.83 -21.23
CA GLY A 196 -4.58 -11.37 -20.09
C GLY A 196 -5.08 -11.93 -18.76
N MET A 197 -6.39 -11.97 -18.56
CA MET A 197 -6.98 -12.58 -17.36
C MET A 197 -6.77 -14.11 -17.31
N TYR A 198 -6.85 -14.82 -18.42
CA TYR A 198 -6.55 -16.27 -18.46
C TYR A 198 -5.11 -16.55 -18.08
N ASP A 199 -4.17 -15.75 -18.55
CA ASP A 199 -2.76 -15.85 -18.15
C ASP A 199 -2.59 -15.59 -16.64
N GLY A 200 -3.27 -14.59 -16.10
CA GLY A 200 -3.30 -14.32 -14.66
C GLY A 200 -3.88 -15.48 -13.84
N ILE A 201 -4.98 -16.08 -14.31
CA ILE A 201 -5.59 -17.25 -13.67
C ILE A 201 -4.63 -18.44 -13.68
N SER A 202 -3.96 -18.72 -14.82
CA SER A 202 -3.02 -19.85 -14.94
C SER A 202 -1.86 -19.75 -13.96
N ARG A 203 -1.42 -18.54 -13.63
CA ARG A 203 -0.27 -18.25 -12.76
C ARG A 203 -0.63 -17.89 -11.32
N ARG A 204 -1.92 -17.86 -10.95
CA ARG A 204 -2.36 -17.38 -9.63
C ARG A 204 -1.84 -18.19 -8.44
N ASN A 205 -1.26 -19.37 -8.70
CA ASN A 205 -0.65 -20.25 -7.70
C ASN A 205 0.89 -20.27 -7.79
N ASP A 206 1.52 -19.35 -8.52
CA ASP A 206 2.99 -19.31 -8.62
C ASP A 206 3.61 -18.77 -7.33
N GLU A 207 3.05 -17.68 -6.77
CA GLU A 207 3.59 -16.97 -5.62
C GLU A 207 2.93 -17.37 -4.30
N PRO A 208 3.67 -18.01 -3.36
CA PRO A 208 3.12 -18.48 -2.08
C PRO A 208 2.48 -17.37 -1.24
N SER A 209 3.03 -16.17 -1.27
CA SER A 209 2.48 -15.02 -0.54
C SER A 209 1.12 -14.57 -1.07
N GLN A 210 0.90 -14.66 -2.38
CA GLN A 210 -0.39 -14.34 -3.01
C GLN A 210 -1.43 -15.44 -2.74
N ILE A 211 -1.00 -16.71 -2.75
CA ILE A 211 -1.85 -17.82 -2.30
C ILE A 211 -2.31 -17.57 -0.86
N ALA A 212 -1.35 -17.28 0.05
CA ALA A 212 -1.66 -17.03 1.45
C ALA A 212 -2.63 -15.84 1.63
N ALA A 213 -2.44 -14.74 0.90
CA ALA A 213 -3.33 -13.58 0.97
C ALA A 213 -4.76 -13.89 0.48
N ARG A 214 -4.89 -14.61 -0.64
CA ARG A 214 -6.17 -15.02 -1.24
C ARG A 214 -6.92 -15.98 -0.34
N GLU A 215 -6.27 -17.05 0.11
CA GLU A 215 -6.91 -18.06 0.96
C GLU A 215 -7.24 -17.49 2.35
N ALA A 216 -6.40 -16.57 2.89
CA ALA A 216 -6.71 -15.83 4.10
C ALA A 216 -8.00 -15.00 3.96
N ALA A 217 -8.20 -14.33 2.83
CA ALA A 217 -9.43 -13.59 2.58
C ALA A 217 -10.66 -14.51 2.55
N LYS A 218 -10.55 -15.70 1.94
CA LYS A 218 -11.63 -16.71 1.95
C LYS A 218 -11.94 -17.20 3.35
N LEU A 219 -10.92 -17.40 4.19
CA LEU A 219 -11.10 -17.83 5.58
C LEU A 219 -11.80 -16.75 6.43
N VAL A 220 -11.55 -15.47 6.16
CA VAL A 220 -12.11 -14.36 6.94
C VAL A 220 -13.49 -13.93 6.45
N TYR A 221 -13.68 -13.85 5.14
CA TYR A 221 -14.93 -13.31 4.59
C TYR A 221 -15.88 -14.39 4.08
N GLY A 222 -15.39 -15.61 3.84
CA GLY A 222 -16.11 -16.68 3.14
C GLY A 222 -15.84 -16.67 1.64
N ALA A 223 -15.69 -17.83 1.03
CA ALA A 223 -15.27 -17.98 -0.37
C ALA A 223 -16.18 -17.30 -1.39
N ASN A 224 -17.46 -17.13 -1.08
CA ASN A 224 -18.45 -16.47 -1.95
C ASN A 224 -18.57 -14.96 -1.68
N ASN A 225 -17.86 -14.43 -0.70
CA ASN A 225 -17.92 -13.02 -0.34
C ASN A 225 -17.27 -12.15 -1.43
N PRO A 226 -17.84 -10.98 -1.77
CA PRO A 226 -17.26 -10.07 -2.75
C PRO A 226 -15.78 -9.72 -2.56
N TYR A 227 -15.28 -9.75 -1.33
CA TYR A 227 -13.86 -9.46 -1.00
C TYR A 227 -12.95 -10.70 -0.94
N ALA A 228 -13.48 -11.88 -1.26
CA ALA A 228 -12.71 -13.14 -1.19
C ALA A 228 -12.83 -14.00 -2.45
N ARG A 229 -13.89 -13.84 -3.23
CA ARG A 229 -14.10 -14.58 -4.47
C ARG A 229 -13.12 -14.13 -5.54
N THR A 230 -12.79 -15.03 -6.44
CA THR A 230 -11.81 -14.79 -7.51
C THR A 230 -12.42 -15.12 -8.88
N PRO A 231 -12.01 -14.42 -9.96
CA PRO A 231 -12.38 -14.81 -11.32
C PRO A 231 -11.88 -16.20 -11.68
N GLU A 232 -12.65 -16.91 -12.49
CA GLU A 232 -12.30 -18.21 -13.06
C GLU A 232 -12.43 -18.16 -14.59
N TYR A 233 -11.80 -19.09 -15.30
CA TYR A 233 -11.91 -19.17 -16.77
C TYR A 233 -13.36 -19.09 -17.26
N VAL A 234 -14.27 -19.83 -16.60
CA VAL A 234 -15.69 -19.85 -16.97
C VAL A 234 -16.38 -18.50 -16.74
N THR A 235 -16.03 -17.75 -15.72
CA THR A 235 -16.64 -16.44 -15.41
C THR A 235 -16.14 -15.38 -16.38
N VAL A 236 -14.85 -15.41 -16.70
CA VAL A 236 -14.22 -14.49 -17.66
C VAL A 236 -14.72 -14.78 -19.08
N ALA A 237 -14.78 -16.06 -19.49
CA ALA A 237 -15.32 -16.46 -20.82
C ALA A 237 -16.79 -16.07 -21.01
N ALA A 238 -17.55 -15.97 -19.92
CA ALA A 238 -18.96 -15.55 -19.97
C ALA A 238 -19.15 -14.04 -20.15
N ILE A 239 -18.09 -13.23 -20.12
CA ILE A 239 -18.16 -11.77 -20.29
C ILE A 239 -18.34 -11.44 -21.77
N THR A 240 -19.38 -10.67 -22.08
CA THR A 240 -19.71 -10.23 -23.44
C THR A 240 -19.60 -8.71 -23.56
N ARG A 241 -19.53 -8.20 -24.78
CA ARG A 241 -19.60 -6.76 -25.04
C ARG A 241 -20.86 -6.14 -24.43
N GLN A 242 -21.99 -6.84 -24.48
CA GLN A 242 -23.25 -6.34 -23.90
C GLN A 242 -23.14 -6.15 -22.40
N ASP A 243 -22.41 -7.03 -21.69
CA ASP A 243 -22.20 -6.87 -20.23
C ASP A 243 -21.44 -5.57 -19.92
N LEU A 244 -20.45 -5.18 -20.75
CA LEU A 244 -19.70 -3.93 -20.59
C LEU A 244 -20.62 -2.72 -20.84
N VAL A 245 -21.43 -2.78 -21.90
CA VAL A 245 -22.41 -1.74 -22.23
C VAL A 245 -23.43 -1.58 -21.11
N ASP A 246 -23.98 -2.68 -20.60
CA ASP A 246 -24.95 -2.67 -19.51
C ASP A 246 -24.36 -2.15 -18.20
N TRP A 247 -23.10 -2.52 -17.92
CA TRP A 247 -22.36 -2.01 -16.76
C TRP A 247 -22.18 -0.50 -16.85
N HIS A 248 -21.72 -0.02 -18.00
CA HIS A 248 -21.53 1.40 -18.26
C HIS A 248 -22.85 2.17 -18.12
N ALA A 249 -23.90 1.71 -18.76
CA ALA A 249 -25.23 2.31 -18.70
C ALA A 249 -25.85 2.31 -17.30
N LYS A 250 -25.47 1.34 -16.45
CA LYS A 250 -25.95 1.24 -15.08
C LYS A 250 -25.25 2.20 -14.10
N TYR A 251 -23.96 2.39 -14.25
CA TYR A 251 -23.14 3.05 -13.22
C TYR A 251 -22.58 4.41 -13.63
N VAL A 252 -22.33 4.65 -14.92
CA VAL A 252 -21.68 5.88 -15.38
C VAL A 252 -22.72 6.98 -15.57
N HIS A 253 -23.07 7.61 -14.46
CA HIS A 253 -24.01 8.73 -14.38
C HIS A 253 -23.41 9.84 -13.51
N PRO A 254 -23.73 11.12 -13.78
CA PRO A 254 -23.16 12.24 -13.03
C PRO A 254 -23.28 12.11 -11.53
N ASN A 255 -24.44 11.73 -11.04
CA ASN A 255 -24.73 11.57 -9.60
C ASN A 255 -24.04 10.34 -8.95
N ASN A 256 -23.36 9.51 -9.72
CA ASN A 256 -22.52 8.40 -9.24
C ASN A 256 -21.02 8.75 -9.31
N ILE A 257 -20.67 9.94 -9.81
CA ILE A 257 -19.29 10.37 -10.05
C ILE A 257 -18.84 11.37 -8.99
N ILE A 258 -17.68 11.12 -8.40
CA ILE A 258 -16.91 12.09 -7.65
C ILE A 258 -15.69 12.42 -8.51
N LEU A 259 -15.60 13.68 -8.96
CA LEU A 259 -14.54 14.16 -9.83
C LEU A 259 -13.56 15.02 -9.03
N GLY A 260 -12.29 14.68 -9.03
CA GLY A 260 -11.21 15.49 -8.48
C GLY A 260 -10.37 16.07 -9.61
N VAL A 261 -10.00 17.34 -9.52
CA VAL A 261 -9.06 18.00 -10.44
C VAL A 261 -8.02 18.77 -9.63
N VAL A 262 -6.75 18.54 -9.92
CA VAL A 262 -5.61 19.23 -9.29
C VAL A 262 -4.66 19.74 -10.36
N GLY A 263 -4.04 20.90 -10.13
CA GLY A 263 -3.01 21.44 -11.00
C GLY A 263 -3.12 22.95 -11.28
N ASP A 264 -2.45 23.38 -12.33
CA ASP A 264 -2.31 24.81 -12.68
C ASP A 264 -3.53 25.34 -13.44
N PHE A 265 -4.56 25.68 -12.71
CA PHE A 265 -5.78 26.31 -13.23
C PHE A 265 -6.35 27.35 -12.26
N ASP A 266 -7.26 28.18 -12.75
CA ASP A 266 -8.12 29.03 -11.94
C ASP A 266 -9.43 28.26 -11.62
N SER A 267 -9.77 28.12 -10.33
CA SER A 267 -10.92 27.35 -9.88
C SER A 267 -12.26 27.85 -10.44
N ALA A 268 -12.43 29.15 -10.63
CA ALA A 268 -13.69 29.69 -11.15
C ALA A 268 -13.87 29.34 -12.63
N LYS A 269 -12.78 29.42 -13.42
CA LYS A 269 -12.77 29.02 -14.83
C LYS A 269 -12.96 27.53 -14.98
N MET A 270 -12.28 26.72 -14.17
CA MET A 270 -12.44 25.27 -14.18
C MET A 270 -13.87 24.88 -13.83
N GLU A 271 -14.45 25.45 -12.78
CA GLU A 271 -15.84 25.20 -12.42
C GLU A 271 -16.81 25.54 -13.58
N ALA A 272 -16.63 26.70 -14.23
CA ALA A 272 -17.45 27.08 -15.39
C ALA A 272 -17.31 26.06 -16.54
N ARG A 273 -16.08 25.61 -16.82
CA ARG A 273 -15.78 24.61 -17.85
C ARG A 273 -16.46 23.26 -17.56
N LEU A 274 -16.39 22.79 -16.31
CA LEU A 274 -17.02 21.55 -15.89
C LEU A 274 -18.56 21.66 -15.94
N ARG A 275 -19.12 22.78 -15.49
CA ARG A 275 -20.57 23.03 -15.60
C ARG A 275 -21.05 22.99 -17.05
N GLU A 276 -20.33 23.62 -17.97
CA GLU A 276 -20.61 23.58 -19.41
C GLU A 276 -20.55 22.15 -19.97
N ALA A 277 -19.49 21.42 -19.70
CA ALA A 277 -19.26 20.08 -20.25
C ALA A 277 -20.30 19.05 -19.78
N PHE A 278 -20.81 19.21 -18.55
CA PHE A 278 -21.73 18.25 -17.94
C PHE A 278 -23.19 18.74 -17.80
N ALA A 279 -23.50 19.97 -18.19
CA ALA A 279 -24.83 20.56 -18.03
C ALA A 279 -25.96 19.71 -18.65
N ALA A 280 -25.76 19.16 -19.83
CA ALA A 280 -26.73 18.37 -20.56
C ALA A 280 -26.76 16.89 -20.16
N TRP A 281 -25.89 16.46 -19.25
CA TRP A 281 -25.81 15.05 -18.83
C TRP A 281 -26.81 14.77 -17.69
N PRO A 282 -27.91 14.01 -17.95
CA PRO A 282 -28.95 13.83 -16.95
C PRO A 282 -28.50 12.91 -15.80
N LYS A 283 -29.14 13.07 -14.65
CA LYS A 283 -29.03 12.11 -13.54
C LYS A 283 -29.49 10.73 -13.99
N GLY A 284 -28.81 9.70 -13.49
CA GLY A 284 -29.22 8.32 -13.63
C GLY A 284 -29.62 7.70 -12.28
N PRO A 285 -29.87 6.39 -12.25
CA PRO A 285 -30.10 5.66 -11.02
C PRO A 285 -28.92 5.83 -10.04
N ALA A 286 -29.23 6.08 -8.78
CA ALA A 286 -28.20 6.13 -7.74
C ALA A 286 -27.64 4.72 -7.50
N ALA A 287 -26.33 4.57 -7.55
CA ALA A 287 -25.67 3.32 -7.22
C ALA A 287 -25.68 3.11 -5.69
N SER A 288 -26.11 1.94 -5.24
CA SER A 288 -25.98 1.50 -3.85
C SER A 288 -24.87 0.45 -3.74
N ALA A 289 -24.07 0.54 -2.69
CA ALA A 289 -23.13 -0.52 -2.34
C ALA A 289 -23.90 -1.71 -1.73
N PRO A 290 -23.59 -2.96 -2.11
CA PRO A 290 -24.16 -4.12 -1.44
C PRO A 290 -23.68 -4.18 0.03
N GLU A 291 -24.53 -4.66 0.92
CA GLU A 291 -24.13 -4.98 2.28
C GLU A 291 -23.17 -6.18 2.26
N ILE A 292 -22.03 -6.05 2.91
CA ILE A 292 -21.04 -7.12 3.02
C ILE A 292 -21.23 -7.85 4.36
N LYS A 293 -21.61 -9.11 4.27
CA LYS A 293 -21.77 -10.01 5.43
C LYS A 293 -20.64 -11.04 5.40
N PRO A 294 -19.62 -10.90 6.26
CA PRO A 294 -18.59 -11.91 6.38
C PRO A 294 -19.14 -13.22 6.94
N GLU A 295 -18.67 -14.34 6.39
CA GLU A 295 -18.94 -15.69 6.84
C GLU A 295 -17.61 -16.39 7.17
N PRO A 296 -16.99 -16.08 8.33
CA PRO A 296 -15.68 -16.60 8.67
C PRO A 296 -15.68 -18.14 8.77
N ALA A 297 -14.60 -18.75 8.31
CA ALA A 297 -14.34 -20.14 8.55
C ALA A 297 -14.20 -20.43 10.06
N LYS A 298 -14.40 -21.67 10.47
CA LYS A 298 -14.17 -22.06 11.88
C LYS A 298 -12.69 -21.83 12.22
N PRO A 299 -12.37 -21.25 13.40
CA PRO A 299 -10.99 -21.15 13.85
C PRO A 299 -10.30 -22.52 13.85
N GLY A 300 -9.06 -22.55 13.41
CA GLY A 300 -8.30 -23.80 13.28
C GLY A 300 -7.03 -23.64 12.46
N TYR A 301 -6.43 -24.78 12.10
CA TYR A 301 -5.24 -24.82 11.25
C TYR A 301 -5.62 -25.21 9.83
N TYR A 302 -5.09 -24.45 8.88
CA TYR A 302 -5.32 -24.60 7.45
C TYR A 302 -3.98 -24.69 6.74
N GLU A 303 -3.87 -25.58 5.77
CA GLU A 303 -2.62 -25.90 5.09
C GLU A 303 -2.82 -25.88 3.58
N VAL A 304 -1.91 -25.21 2.87
CA VAL A 304 -1.73 -25.30 1.43
C VAL A 304 -0.34 -25.86 1.15
N GLU A 305 -0.28 -27.02 0.52
CA GLU A 305 0.97 -27.64 0.07
C GLU A 305 1.57 -26.87 -1.12
N LYS A 306 2.84 -26.49 -1.00
CA LYS A 306 3.63 -25.90 -2.08
C LYS A 306 5.04 -26.46 -2.03
N THR A 307 5.33 -27.48 -2.84
CA THR A 307 6.54 -28.31 -2.72
C THR A 307 7.83 -27.64 -3.20
N ASN A 308 7.75 -26.65 -4.09
CA ASN A 308 8.91 -26.02 -4.73
C ASN A 308 9.36 -24.73 -4.03
N VAL A 309 9.16 -24.63 -2.72
CA VAL A 309 9.52 -23.45 -1.91
C VAL A 309 10.30 -23.86 -0.66
N ASN A 310 11.17 -22.96 -0.19
CA ASN A 310 11.99 -23.17 1.02
C ASN A 310 11.55 -22.28 2.19
N GLN A 311 10.46 -21.55 2.02
CA GLN A 311 9.85 -20.70 3.04
C GLN A 311 8.38 -21.05 3.22
N SER A 312 7.90 -20.86 4.44
CA SER A 312 6.50 -20.91 4.79
C SER A 312 5.95 -19.52 4.97
N ASN A 313 4.77 -19.26 4.38
CA ASN A 313 3.98 -18.08 4.64
C ASN A 313 2.89 -18.44 5.66
N ILE A 314 2.96 -17.82 6.83
CA ILE A 314 2.06 -18.05 7.96
C ILE A 314 1.16 -16.84 8.10
N HIS A 315 -0.16 -17.01 8.06
CA HIS A 315 -1.15 -15.99 8.33
C HIS A 315 -2.07 -16.42 9.47
N MET A 316 -2.08 -15.67 10.57
CA MET A 316 -3.10 -15.78 11.62
C MET A 316 -4.15 -14.71 11.34
N VAL A 317 -5.39 -15.15 11.06
CA VAL A 317 -6.41 -14.24 10.53
C VAL A 317 -7.74 -14.36 11.27
N GLY A 318 -8.48 -13.26 11.27
CA GLY A 318 -9.83 -13.12 11.81
C GLY A 318 -10.51 -11.85 11.30
N LEU A 319 -11.70 -11.57 11.77
CA LEU A 319 -12.38 -10.31 11.44
C LEU A 319 -11.74 -9.13 12.19
N GLY A 320 -11.55 -8.05 11.48
CA GLY A 320 -11.17 -6.75 12.02
C GLY A 320 -12.37 -5.84 12.26
N ILE A 321 -12.15 -4.54 12.06
CA ILE A 321 -13.17 -3.51 12.33
C ILE A 321 -13.42 -2.63 11.11
N THR A 322 -14.37 -1.71 11.22
CA THR A 322 -14.51 -0.59 10.27
C THR A 322 -13.79 0.64 10.83
N ARG A 323 -13.45 1.61 9.98
CA ARG A 323 -12.89 2.91 10.44
C ARG A 323 -13.91 3.76 11.23
N ARG A 324 -15.21 3.42 11.17
CA ARG A 324 -16.28 4.05 12.00
C ARG A 324 -16.34 3.45 13.41
N ASN A 325 -15.63 2.35 13.67
CA ASN A 325 -15.60 1.75 14.98
C ASN A 325 -14.96 2.73 15.99
N PRO A 326 -15.55 2.95 17.17
CA PRO A 326 -14.97 3.86 18.17
C PRO A 326 -13.57 3.44 18.64
N ASP A 327 -13.21 2.16 18.47
CA ASP A 327 -11.88 1.65 18.83
C ASP A 327 -10.82 1.88 17.73
N TYR A 328 -11.16 2.52 16.61
CA TYR A 328 -10.27 2.67 15.45
C TYR A 328 -8.93 3.33 15.80
N TYR A 329 -8.95 4.41 16.58
CA TYR A 329 -7.72 5.14 16.95
C TYR A 329 -6.86 4.34 17.92
N ALA A 330 -7.48 3.72 18.93
CA ALA A 330 -6.76 2.87 19.88
C ALA A 330 -6.17 1.62 19.19
N THR A 331 -6.91 0.98 18.25
CA THR A 331 -6.38 -0.13 17.46
C THR A 331 -5.26 0.31 16.54
N SER A 332 -5.28 1.54 16.01
CA SER A 332 -4.19 2.07 15.18
C SER A 332 -2.88 2.19 15.98
N VAL A 333 -2.95 2.71 17.22
CA VAL A 333 -1.77 2.78 18.10
C VAL A 333 -1.32 1.39 18.54
N PHE A 334 -2.25 0.50 18.89
CA PHE A 334 -1.95 -0.90 19.20
C PHE A 334 -1.22 -1.59 18.04
N ASN A 335 -1.75 -1.48 16.82
CA ASN A 335 -1.17 -2.10 15.63
C ASN A 335 0.26 -1.63 15.40
N GLU A 336 0.53 -0.32 15.49
CA GLU A 336 1.87 0.22 15.31
C GLU A 336 2.84 -0.30 16.37
N ALA A 337 2.43 -0.33 17.63
CA ALA A 337 3.25 -0.85 18.73
C ALA A 337 3.49 -2.36 18.63
N PHE A 338 2.48 -3.13 18.23
CA PHE A 338 2.52 -4.60 18.23
C PHE A 338 3.19 -5.17 16.99
N GLY A 339 2.79 -4.73 15.78
CA GLY A 339 3.22 -5.35 14.53
C GLY A 339 3.34 -4.41 13.33
N GLY A 340 3.31 -3.06 13.55
CA GLY A 340 3.22 -2.07 12.46
C GLY A 340 4.54 -1.69 11.80
N GLY A 341 5.69 -1.98 12.41
CA GLY A 341 6.97 -1.54 11.84
C GLY A 341 8.18 -2.21 12.47
N PHE A 342 9.37 -1.76 12.07
CA PHE A 342 10.66 -2.29 12.54
C PHE A 342 10.89 -2.14 14.05
N SER A 343 10.23 -1.18 14.69
CA SER A 343 10.28 -0.95 16.13
C SER A 343 9.15 -1.64 16.91
N SER A 344 8.29 -2.39 16.22
CA SER A 344 7.17 -3.13 16.81
C SER A 344 7.65 -4.33 17.62
N ARG A 345 6.80 -4.78 18.55
CA ARG A 345 7.09 -5.91 19.42
C ARG A 345 7.33 -7.20 18.63
N LEU A 346 6.46 -7.53 17.68
CA LEU A 346 6.61 -8.73 16.86
C LEU A 346 7.94 -8.74 16.09
N PHE A 347 8.33 -7.61 15.54
CA PHE A 347 9.59 -7.51 14.81
C PHE A 347 10.80 -7.66 15.74
N GLY A 348 10.80 -6.97 16.87
CA GLY A 348 11.86 -7.04 17.86
C GLY A 348 12.04 -8.44 18.46
N ASP A 349 10.95 -9.06 18.91
CA ASP A 349 11.00 -10.35 19.62
C ASP A 349 11.20 -11.53 18.63
N ILE A 350 10.48 -11.58 17.52
CA ILE A 350 10.50 -12.73 16.61
C ILE A 350 11.65 -12.64 15.59
N ARG A 351 11.81 -11.49 14.94
CA ARG A 351 12.86 -11.36 13.91
C ARG A 351 14.21 -11.06 14.52
N THR A 352 14.31 -10.03 15.39
CA THR A 352 15.61 -9.56 15.87
C THR A 352 16.17 -10.49 16.95
N THR A 353 15.35 -10.87 17.94
CA THR A 353 15.81 -11.67 19.09
C THR A 353 15.85 -13.16 18.78
N LYS A 354 14.77 -13.73 18.19
CA LYS A 354 14.67 -15.18 17.92
C LYS A 354 15.24 -15.56 16.54
N GLY A 355 15.38 -14.62 15.59
CA GLY A 355 15.89 -14.89 14.24
C GLY A 355 14.98 -15.77 13.38
N LEU A 356 13.70 -15.89 13.73
CA LEU A 356 12.75 -16.83 13.10
C LEU A 356 12.13 -16.29 11.81
N ALA A 357 12.11 -14.99 11.60
CA ALA A 357 11.40 -14.37 10.48
C ALA A 357 12.29 -13.50 9.61
N TYR A 358 12.07 -13.55 8.30
CA TYR A 358 12.53 -12.48 7.42
C TYR A 358 11.64 -11.23 7.57
N GLY A 359 10.33 -11.43 7.61
CA GLY A 359 9.32 -10.42 7.86
C GLY A 359 8.23 -10.94 8.78
N VAL A 360 7.82 -10.13 9.73
CA VAL A 360 6.70 -10.40 10.64
C VAL A 360 6.01 -9.09 10.99
N GLY A 361 4.69 -9.11 11.05
CA GLY A 361 3.89 -7.95 11.40
C GLY A 361 2.41 -8.17 11.23
N GLY A 362 1.64 -7.13 11.49
CA GLY A 362 0.20 -7.16 11.33
C GLY A 362 -0.55 -6.51 12.49
N GLY A 363 -1.86 -6.68 12.51
CA GLY A 363 -2.75 -6.12 13.51
C GLY A 363 -4.22 -6.22 13.12
N VAL A 364 -5.05 -5.43 13.77
CA VAL A 364 -6.50 -5.36 13.54
C VAL A 364 -6.78 -4.42 12.37
N GLY A 365 -7.06 -4.98 11.19
CA GLY A 365 -7.35 -4.17 10.00
C GLY A 365 -8.69 -3.45 10.10
N ALA A 366 -8.74 -2.24 9.52
CA ALA A 366 -9.95 -1.41 9.48
C ALA A 366 -10.26 -0.98 8.04
N SER A 367 -11.38 -1.43 7.49
CA SER A 367 -11.88 -1.01 6.18
C SER A 367 -12.90 0.14 6.29
N TRP A 368 -13.26 0.74 5.16
CA TRP A 368 -14.12 1.92 5.15
C TRP A 368 -15.57 1.63 5.54
N ASP A 369 -16.19 0.66 4.91
CA ASP A 369 -17.63 0.39 5.00
C ASP A 369 -17.98 -1.07 5.34
N HIS A 370 -16.98 -1.91 5.54
CA HIS A 370 -17.11 -3.30 5.97
C HIS A 370 -15.99 -3.64 6.98
N PRO A 371 -16.10 -4.70 7.78
CA PRO A 371 -15.01 -5.11 8.67
C PRO A 371 -13.74 -5.42 7.87
N GLY A 372 -12.62 -4.84 8.28
CA GLY A 372 -11.31 -5.19 7.76
C GLY A 372 -10.89 -6.60 8.22
N MET A 373 -9.69 -7.01 7.85
CA MET A 373 -9.13 -8.30 8.27
C MET A 373 -8.15 -8.07 9.42
N LEU A 374 -8.37 -8.69 10.59
CA LEU A 374 -7.31 -8.93 11.52
C LEU A 374 -6.34 -9.91 10.87
N ARG A 375 -5.07 -9.55 10.78
CA ARG A 375 -4.05 -10.37 10.14
C ARG A 375 -2.69 -10.16 10.81
N ILE A 376 -2.10 -11.24 11.30
CA ILE A 376 -0.70 -11.33 11.68
C ILE A 376 -0.04 -12.24 10.67
N MET A 377 0.99 -11.76 9.98
CA MET A 377 1.68 -12.52 8.93
C MET A 377 3.16 -12.64 9.24
N MET A 378 3.72 -13.76 8.82
CA MET A 378 5.13 -14.08 9.00
C MET A 378 5.64 -14.92 7.83
N SER A 379 6.86 -14.61 7.38
CA SER A 379 7.61 -15.47 6.45
C SER A 379 8.80 -16.06 7.19
N THR A 380 8.94 -17.37 7.17
CA THR A 380 9.98 -18.12 7.87
C THR A 380 10.54 -19.24 6.99
N LYS A 381 11.69 -19.82 7.36
CA LYS A 381 12.20 -21.02 6.70
C LYS A 381 11.24 -22.19 6.93
N SER A 382 11.10 -23.09 5.96
CA SER A 382 10.26 -24.30 6.11
C SER A 382 10.60 -25.07 7.38
N GLN A 383 11.90 -25.22 7.71
CA GLN A 383 12.41 -25.97 8.86
C GLN A 383 12.18 -25.29 10.23
N THR A 384 11.52 -24.14 10.27
CA THR A 384 11.17 -23.42 11.51
C THR A 384 9.68 -23.03 11.56
N THR A 385 8.85 -23.69 10.76
CA THR A 385 7.43 -23.34 10.61
C THR A 385 6.64 -23.48 11.91
N ILE A 386 6.71 -24.62 12.57
CA ILE A 386 5.96 -24.88 13.81
C ILE A 386 6.53 -24.09 14.98
N GLU A 387 7.85 -23.96 15.05
CA GLU A 387 8.52 -23.09 16.03
C GLU A 387 8.03 -21.64 15.89
N SER A 388 7.92 -21.15 14.67
CA SER A 388 7.44 -19.80 14.35
C SER A 388 5.99 -19.58 14.75
N ILE A 389 5.10 -20.54 14.50
CA ILE A 389 3.69 -20.47 14.93
C ILE A 389 3.62 -20.40 16.46
N ARG A 390 4.39 -21.24 17.16
CA ARG A 390 4.45 -21.21 18.63
C ARG A 390 4.99 -19.89 19.17
N ALA A 391 5.98 -19.31 18.48
CA ALA A 391 6.50 -18.00 18.87
C ALA A 391 5.43 -16.90 18.73
N LEU A 392 4.64 -16.91 17.64
CA LEU A 392 3.50 -15.99 17.48
C LEU A 392 2.42 -16.23 18.53
N ASP A 393 2.07 -17.50 18.81
CA ASP A 393 1.12 -17.86 19.86
C ASP A 393 1.56 -17.34 21.24
N GLN A 394 2.87 -17.42 21.54
CA GLN A 394 3.44 -16.92 22.77
C GLN A 394 3.35 -15.38 22.85
N GLU A 395 3.67 -14.65 21.78
CA GLU A 395 3.57 -13.18 21.75
C GLU A 395 2.11 -12.72 21.96
N ILE A 396 1.14 -13.44 21.38
CA ILE A 396 -0.29 -13.17 21.61
C ILE A 396 -0.68 -13.44 23.06
N ALA A 397 -0.26 -14.59 23.63
CA ALA A 397 -0.56 -14.94 25.02
C ALA A 397 0.10 -13.98 26.02
N ASP A 398 1.28 -13.47 25.68
CA ASP A 398 2.01 -12.55 26.53
C ASP A 398 1.39 -11.14 26.58
N LEU A 399 0.52 -10.76 25.65
CA LEU A 399 -0.20 -9.48 25.71
C LEU A 399 -0.98 -9.30 27.01
N ALA A 400 -1.51 -10.38 27.59
CA ALA A 400 -2.23 -10.33 28.87
C ALA A 400 -1.30 -10.11 30.08
N LYS A 401 -0.08 -10.66 30.02
CA LYS A 401 0.90 -10.59 31.12
C LYS A 401 1.87 -9.41 30.97
N ARG A 402 2.17 -9.08 29.74
CA ARG A 402 3.06 -8.01 29.31
C ARG A 402 2.33 -7.09 28.32
N PRO A 403 1.35 -6.30 28.76
CA PRO A 403 0.65 -5.37 27.87
C PRO A 403 1.64 -4.39 27.21
N ILE A 404 1.22 -3.75 26.15
CA ILE A 404 2.00 -2.69 25.48
C ILE A 404 2.31 -1.61 26.52
N ASN A 405 3.59 -1.31 26.70
CA ASN A 405 4.04 -0.36 27.73
C ASN A 405 4.07 1.08 27.21
N ASP A 406 4.31 2.03 28.14
CA ASP A 406 4.27 3.46 27.84
C ASP A 406 5.32 3.87 26.79
N GLU A 407 6.48 3.22 26.77
CA GLU A 407 7.55 3.51 25.81
C GLU A 407 7.19 2.99 24.41
N GLU A 408 6.61 1.81 24.31
CA GLU A 408 6.09 1.25 23.04
C GLU A 408 4.94 2.12 22.49
N ILE A 409 4.02 2.57 23.35
CA ILE A 409 2.93 3.47 22.98
C ILE A 409 3.46 4.81 22.49
N LYS A 410 4.43 5.38 23.24
CA LYS A 410 5.05 6.64 22.83
C LYS A 410 5.70 6.51 21.45
N ARG A 411 6.51 5.46 21.23
CA ARG A 411 7.13 5.20 19.91
C ARG A 411 6.09 5.02 18.81
N ALA A 412 5.02 4.28 19.08
CA ALA A 412 3.94 4.06 18.12
C ALA A 412 3.23 5.37 17.74
N LYS A 413 2.88 6.19 18.74
CA LYS A 413 2.29 7.51 18.49
C LYS A 413 3.25 8.42 17.72
N ASP A 414 4.51 8.48 18.12
CA ASP A 414 5.54 9.27 17.43
C ASP A 414 5.68 8.80 15.98
N ALA A 415 5.69 7.49 15.72
CA ALA A 415 5.77 6.94 14.38
C ALA A 415 4.54 7.32 13.53
N ILE A 416 3.32 7.15 14.06
CA ILE A 416 2.08 7.52 13.37
C ILE A 416 2.05 9.03 13.07
N LEU A 417 2.32 9.87 14.05
CA LEU A 417 2.21 11.32 13.93
C LEU A 417 3.32 11.91 13.05
N ASN A 418 4.56 11.40 13.17
CA ASN A 418 5.67 11.87 12.33
C ASN A 418 5.56 11.40 10.88
N SER A 419 5.01 10.20 10.64
CA SER A 419 4.75 9.71 9.28
C SER A 419 3.48 10.30 8.66
N PHE A 420 2.64 10.95 9.45
CA PHE A 420 1.36 11.49 9.03
C PHE A 420 1.50 12.51 7.89
N VAL A 421 2.55 13.35 7.93
CA VAL A 421 2.82 14.35 6.89
C VAL A 421 2.98 13.72 5.49
N PHE A 422 3.54 12.52 5.40
CA PHE A 422 3.75 11.83 4.12
C PHE A 422 2.45 11.30 3.47
N ARG A 423 1.34 11.35 4.18
CA ARG A 423 0.03 11.03 3.61
C ARG A 423 -0.57 12.21 2.84
N PHE A 424 -0.02 13.41 3.01
CA PHE A 424 -0.56 14.69 2.52
C PHE A 424 0.54 15.64 2.06
N ASP A 425 1.67 15.09 1.67
CA ASP A 425 2.83 15.85 1.19
C ASP A 425 2.62 16.46 -0.21
N SER A 426 1.48 16.18 -0.85
CA SER A 426 1.07 16.80 -2.10
C SER A 426 -0.41 17.18 -2.12
N PRO A 427 -0.80 18.22 -2.88
CA PRO A 427 -2.20 18.61 -3.10
C PRO A 427 -3.05 17.46 -3.64
N GLU A 428 -2.48 16.60 -4.50
CA GLU A 428 -3.15 15.43 -5.05
C GLU A 428 -3.54 14.42 -3.96
N LYS A 429 -2.64 14.11 -3.02
CA LYS A 429 -2.95 13.18 -1.91
C LYS A 429 -4.07 13.71 -1.02
N VAL A 430 -4.08 15.02 -0.73
CA VAL A 430 -5.18 15.67 -0.01
C VAL A 430 -6.50 15.50 -0.76
N LEU A 431 -6.48 15.77 -2.07
CA LEU A 431 -7.64 15.63 -2.94
C LEU A 431 -8.20 14.20 -2.93
N GLN A 432 -7.33 13.20 -3.11
CA GLN A 432 -7.73 11.79 -3.13
C GLN A 432 -8.36 11.33 -1.79
N GLU A 433 -7.82 11.80 -0.66
CA GLU A 433 -8.41 11.51 0.65
C GLU A 433 -9.80 12.15 0.82
N LYS A 434 -9.98 13.42 0.41
CA LYS A 434 -11.30 14.06 0.47
C LYS A 434 -12.32 13.38 -0.44
N MET A 435 -11.90 12.94 -1.63
CA MET A 435 -12.74 12.13 -2.52
C MET A 435 -13.12 10.79 -1.90
N ALA A 436 -12.20 10.14 -1.17
CA ALA A 436 -12.49 8.89 -0.45
C ALA A 436 -13.50 9.12 0.69
N TYR A 437 -13.36 10.21 1.45
CA TYR A 437 -14.33 10.55 2.50
C TYR A 437 -15.73 10.77 1.93
N GLU A 438 -15.85 11.54 0.84
CA GLU A 438 -17.11 11.74 0.13
C GLU A 438 -17.70 10.41 -0.38
N PHE A 439 -16.83 9.55 -0.95
CA PHE A 439 -17.27 8.27 -1.51
C PHE A 439 -17.85 7.34 -0.46
N TYR A 440 -17.21 7.25 0.72
CA TYR A 440 -17.65 6.37 1.81
C TYR A 440 -18.53 7.08 2.84
N GLY A 441 -18.85 8.36 2.64
CA GLY A 441 -19.71 9.15 3.54
C GLY A 441 -19.08 9.42 4.90
N TYR A 442 -17.78 9.70 4.94
CA TYR A 442 -17.05 10.17 6.12
C TYR A 442 -17.05 11.70 6.19
N PRO A 443 -16.91 12.28 7.39
CA PRO A 443 -16.69 13.73 7.51
C PRO A 443 -15.45 14.16 6.75
N LEU A 444 -15.50 15.31 6.08
CA LEU A 444 -14.36 15.80 5.29
C LEU A 444 -13.15 16.21 6.17
N ASP A 445 -13.37 16.44 7.46
CA ASP A 445 -12.34 16.71 8.46
C ASP A 445 -11.85 15.45 9.21
N PHE A 446 -12.19 14.26 8.70
CA PHE A 446 -11.79 12.98 9.30
C PHE A 446 -10.28 12.89 9.53
N LEU A 447 -9.50 13.47 8.63
CA LEU A 447 -8.06 13.50 8.71
C LEU A 447 -7.54 14.35 9.86
N GLU A 448 -8.02 15.58 9.95
CA GLU A 448 -7.62 16.53 10.98
C GLU A 448 -8.01 16.02 12.37
N ASN A 449 -9.09 15.28 12.45
CA ASN A 449 -9.53 14.62 13.67
C ASN A 449 -8.68 13.37 14.00
N PHE A 450 -8.22 12.62 12.99
CA PHE A 450 -7.38 11.44 13.20
C PHE A 450 -6.14 11.76 14.06
N GLN A 451 -5.40 12.81 13.70
CA GLN A 451 -4.21 13.21 14.44
C GLN A 451 -4.53 13.51 15.92
N LYS A 452 -5.57 14.32 16.16
CA LYS A 452 -6.02 14.68 17.50
C LYS A 452 -6.45 13.47 18.34
N GLU A 453 -7.14 12.52 17.72
CA GLU A 453 -7.61 11.33 18.41
C GLU A 453 -6.47 10.35 18.71
N ILE A 454 -5.46 10.20 17.82
CA ILE A 454 -4.24 9.42 18.10
C ILE A 454 -3.49 9.99 19.32
N GLU A 455 -3.36 11.33 19.43
CA GLU A 455 -2.71 11.97 20.57
C GLU A 455 -3.39 11.63 21.92
N LYS A 456 -4.71 11.50 21.93
CA LYS A 456 -5.51 11.23 23.13
C LYS A 456 -5.47 9.76 23.58
N VAL A 457 -5.16 8.82 22.70
CA VAL A 457 -5.18 7.38 23.01
C VAL A 457 -4.37 7.09 24.28
N THR A 458 -4.98 6.41 25.25
CA THR A 458 -4.35 6.04 26.51
C THR A 458 -3.82 4.61 26.50
N LYS A 459 -2.99 4.28 27.49
CA LYS A 459 -2.47 2.91 27.70
C LYS A 459 -3.60 1.92 27.99
N GLU A 460 -4.57 2.35 28.78
CA GLU A 460 -5.74 1.54 29.14
C GLU A 460 -6.58 1.21 27.90
N GLU A 461 -6.73 2.16 26.98
CA GLU A 461 -7.42 1.94 25.70
C GLU A 461 -6.66 0.97 24.82
N VAL A 462 -5.33 1.10 24.72
CA VAL A 462 -4.48 0.16 23.98
C VAL A 462 -4.58 -1.26 24.55
N ALA A 463 -4.51 -1.40 25.88
CA ALA A 463 -4.67 -2.69 26.55
C ALA A 463 -6.08 -3.28 26.35
N ARG A 464 -7.10 -2.44 26.42
CA ARG A 464 -8.50 -2.84 26.20
C ARG A 464 -8.73 -3.36 24.78
N VAL A 465 -8.23 -2.67 23.75
CA VAL A 465 -8.41 -3.11 22.35
C VAL A 465 -7.58 -4.36 22.06
N ALA A 466 -6.38 -4.50 22.61
CA ALA A 466 -5.62 -5.74 22.53
C ALA A 466 -6.42 -6.92 23.10
N ALA A 467 -6.96 -6.77 24.32
CA ALA A 467 -7.79 -7.80 24.96
C ALA A 467 -9.13 -8.05 24.24
N LYS A 468 -9.68 -7.05 23.52
CA LYS A 468 -10.96 -7.18 22.82
C LYS A 468 -10.86 -7.84 21.46
N TYR A 469 -9.74 -7.67 20.76
CA TYR A 469 -9.64 -8.08 19.35
C TYR A 469 -8.61 -9.18 19.11
N ILE A 470 -7.62 -9.36 19.98
CA ILE A 470 -6.55 -10.35 19.77
C ILE A 470 -6.86 -11.62 20.59
N HIS A 471 -7.64 -12.50 20.00
CA HIS A 471 -8.04 -13.77 20.58
C HIS A 471 -7.55 -14.93 19.72
N ARG A 472 -6.50 -15.64 20.19
CA ARG A 472 -5.87 -16.73 19.45
C ARG A 472 -6.85 -17.86 19.09
N ASP A 473 -7.76 -18.17 19.97
CA ASP A 473 -8.79 -19.20 19.83
C ASP A 473 -9.88 -18.85 18.79
N GLN A 474 -9.97 -17.57 18.41
CA GLN A 474 -10.87 -17.07 17.38
C GLN A 474 -10.19 -16.86 16.02
N MET A 475 -8.88 -17.14 15.92
CA MET A 475 -8.11 -16.99 14.70
C MET A 475 -7.96 -18.29 13.94
N SER A 476 -8.04 -18.23 12.62
CA SER A 476 -7.55 -19.26 11.72
C SER A 476 -6.06 -19.07 11.45
N VAL A 477 -5.29 -20.14 11.47
CA VAL A 477 -3.87 -20.16 11.10
C VAL A 477 -3.74 -20.84 9.75
N LEU A 478 -3.38 -20.07 8.75
CA LEU A 478 -3.08 -20.55 7.40
C LEU A 478 -1.58 -20.66 7.22
N VAL A 479 -1.13 -21.80 6.71
CA VAL A 479 0.26 -22.05 6.34
C VAL A 479 0.33 -22.45 4.88
N VAL A 480 1.12 -21.73 4.10
CA VAL A 480 1.45 -22.06 2.71
C VAL A 480 2.94 -22.37 2.63
N GLY A 481 3.31 -23.59 2.30
CA GLY A 481 4.72 -23.98 2.27
C GLY A 481 4.95 -25.45 1.90
N ASN A 482 6.22 -25.87 1.91
CA ASN A 482 6.60 -27.27 1.68
C ASN A 482 6.45 -28.07 2.99
N VAL A 483 5.33 -28.75 3.10
CA VAL A 483 4.93 -29.49 4.32
C VAL A 483 5.95 -30.58 4.68
N ALA A 484 6.60 -31.19 3.69
CA ALA A 484 7.60 -32.23 3.92
C ALA A 484 8.88 -31.70 4.60
N GLU A 485 9.14 -30.40 4.53
CA GLU A 485 10.29 -29.73 5.13
C GLU A 485 10.01 -29.05 6.47
N PHE A 486 8.79 -29.13 6.99
CA PHE A 486 8.48 -28.51 8.29
C PHE A 486 9.26 -29.19 9.42
N ASP A 487 9.66 -28.42 10.43
CA ASP A 487 10.31 -28.91 11.64
C ASP A 487 9.48 -29.95 12.39
N LYS A 488 8.15 -29.85 12.29
CA LYS A 488 7.16 -30.84 12.79
C LYS A 488 5.91 -30.77 11.92
N PRO A 489 5.11 -31.85 11.85
CA PRO A 489 3.79 -31.76 11.19
C PRO A 489 2.90 -30.71 11.83
N LEU A 490 2.16 -29.95 11.02
CA LEU A 490 1.21 -28.91 11.50
C LEU A 490 0.16 -29.54 12.45
N SER A 491 -0.17 -30.82 12.27
CA SER A 491 -1.08 -31.59 13.14
C SER A 491 -0.63 -31.70 14.60
N THR A 492 0.64 -31.37 14.91
CA THR A 492 1.13 -31.30 16.31
C THR A 492 0.56 -30.12 17.08
N LEU A 493 -0.06 -29.18 16.38
CA LEU A 493 -0.74 -28.02 16.97
C LEU A 493 -2.25 -28.21 17.09
N GLY A 494 -2.83 -29.14 16.31
CA GLY A 494 -4.26 -29.44 16.31
C GLY A 494 -4.73 -30.05 14.98
N PRO A 495 -6.03 -30.30 14.83
CA PRO A 495 -6.61 -30.75 13.55
C PRO A 495 -6.31 -29.78 12.40
N VAL A 496 -5.89 -30.35 11.26
CA VAL A 496 -5.49 -29.58 10.07
C VAL A 496 -6.51 -29.76 8.95
N ASN A 497 -6.94 -28.66 8.36
CA ASN A 497 -7.76 -28.60 7.17
C ASN A 497 -6.86 -28.33 5.96
N LYS A 498 -6.75 -29.29 5.04
CA LYS A 498 -6.04 -29.08 3.77
C LYS A 498 -6.93 -28.29 2.82
N LEU A 499 -6.40 -27.20 2.27
CA LEU A 499 -7.09 -26.38 1.28
C LEU A 499 -6.66 -26.81 -0.12
N ASP A 500 -7.64 -27.11 -0.95
CA ASP A 500 -7.42 -27.34 -2.38
C ASP A 500 -7.40 -25.98 -3.09
N ILE A 501 -6.29 -25.69 -3.76
CA ILE A 501 -6.09 -24.48 -4.57
C ILE A 501 -6.05 -24.79 -6.07
N ALA A 502 -6.45 -26.00 -6.47
CA ALA A 502 -6.49 -26.36 -7.89
C ALA A 502 -7.28 -25.33 -8.70
N ILE A 503 -6.73 -24.97 -9.85
CA ILE A 503 -7.40 -24.07 -10.78
C ILE A 503 -8.38 -24.92 -11.58
N PRO A 504 -9.68 -24.59 -11.57
CA PRO A 504 -10.63 -25.31 -12.42
C PRO A 504 -10.21 -25.24 -13.89
N PRO A 505 -10.32 -26.34 -14.66
CA PRO A 505 -9.89 -26.34 -16.04
C PRO A 505 -10.72 -25.35 -16.88
N PRO A 506 -10.11 -24.76 -17.92
CA PRO A 506 -10.84 -23.92 -18.85
C PRO A 506 -11.94 -24.71 -19.58
N PRO A 507 -13.04 -24.05 -19.97
CA PRO A 507 -14.03 -24.65 -20.87
C PRO A 507 -13.38 -25.23 -22.14
N PRO A 508 -13.90 -26.34 -22.70
CA PRO A 508 -13.36 -26.93 -23.93
C PRO A 508 -13.27 -25.89 -25.06
N GLY A 509 -12.12 -25.83 -25.72
CA GLY A 509 -11.86 -24.91 -26.84
C GLY A 509 -11.57 -23.46 -26.44
N LEU A 510 -11.52 -23.11 -25.17
CA LEU A 510 -11.22 -21.75 -24.72
C LEU A 510 -9.73 -21.39 -24.88
N LEU A 511 -8.86 -22.31 -24.52
CA LEU A 511 -7.42 -22.17 -24.75
C LEU A 511 -6.99 -23.12 -25.87
N PRO A 512 -5.99 -22.73 -26.68
CA PRO A 512 -5.42 -23.67 -27.66
C PRO A 512 -4.97 -24.92 -26.91
N ASP A 513 -5.22 -26.10 -27.51
CA ASP A 513 -4.68 -27.34 -27.00
C ASP A 513 -3.19 -27.16 -26.77
N GLN A 514 -2.78 -27.18 -25.52
CA GLN A 514 -1.38 -27.30 -25.17
C GLN A 514 -0.99 -28.71 -25.60
N GLY A 515 -0.68 -28.84 -26.92
CA GLY A 515 -0.15 -30.09 -27.42
C GLY A 515 0.97 -30.53 -26.48
N GLU A 516 0.90 -31.78 -26.09
CA GLU A 516 1.91 -32.47 -25.30
C GLU A 516 3.29 -32.01 -25.82
N HIS A 517 3.97 -31.16 -25.05
CA HIS A 517 5.37 -30.92 -25.31
C HIS A 517 6.11 -32.23 -25.00
N PRO A 518 6.83 -32.79 -26.00
CA PRO A 518 7.53 -34.06 -25.86
C PRO A 518 8.67 -33.97 -24.83
#